data_d96aa6fed8e55f58c96144e8ea78d7c0
#
_entry.id   d96aa6fed8e55f58c96144e8ea78d7c0
#
_cell.length_a   1.000
_cell.length_b   1.000
_cell.length_c   1.000
_cell.angle_alpha   90.00
_cell.angle_beta   90.00
_cell.angle_gamma   90.00
#
_symmetry.space_group_name_H-M   'P 1'
#
loop_
_entity.id
_entity.type
_entity.pdbx_description
1 polymer ?
#
loop_
_entity_poly.entity_id
_entity_poly.type
_entity_poly.pdbx_seq_one_letter_code
_entity_poly.pdbx_strand_id
1 'polypeptide(L)'
;TESFVKIDKAAIALLMFVFCWTLYMFDPAPFVQLMHAGNASEWTGNITEFVNKVIIEHLGDTATTLFFLMGAMTIVEIVDQNGGFNWVKNVMRTKSKRTLLWRIACMTFILSAILDNLTTSIVMIMILRKLINNKEDRMVYAALVIIAANSGGAFSPIGDVTTIMLWNAGTITAAGVISEIFIPSVVSMVIPAFIMQYMLKGELAIAAQSETETTELGEFGSKQRKTVFVVGVGGLCFVPIFKSITHLPPFVGIMLVLGVLWTVTELFYRHLHRTKGDGVSFAKRVTNLLSRIDISTILFFLGILMAVACLQEIGVLMNLGKSLNTIFDENHYAVIGIIGVLSSIVDNVPLVAGSMGMYPIQAAGDMAVDGIFWQLLAYCAGVGGSMLIIGSAAGVIVMGLEKITFGWYMKKITWIAFVGYLAGILSYYIIRTYIFTTP
;
A
#
# COMPACT_ATOMS: atom_id res chain seq x y z
N THR A 1 -16.77 -3.35 -10.98
CA THR A 1 -18.14 -3.56 -10.45
C THR A 1 -18.67 -2.33 -9.73
N GLU A 2 -17.84 -1.63 -8.92
CA GLU A 2 -18.25 -0.45 -8.15
C GLU A 2 -18.83 0.69 -9.01
N SER A 3 -18.26 0.92 -10.19
CA SER A 3 -18.75 1.91 -11.15
C SER A 3 -20.08 1.54 -11.83
N PHE A 4 -20.41 0.25 -11.92
CA PHE A 4 -21.64 -0.25 -12.58
C PHE A 4 -22.79 -0.49 -11.60
N VAL A 5 -22.49 -1.06 -10.43
CA VAL A 5 -23.52 -1.55 -9.48
C VAL A 5 -23.70 -0.60 -8.29
N LYS A 6 -22.79 0.36 -8.09
CA LYS A 6 -22.79 1.34 -6.95
C LYS A 6 -22.83 0.67 -5.57
N ILE A 7 -22.31 -0.57 -5.46
CA ILE A 7 -22.16 -1.29 -4.19
C ILE A 7 -20.68 -1.18 -3.79
N ASP A 8 -20.43 -0.87 -2.52
CA ASP A 8 -19.09 -0.84 -1.95
C ASP A 8 -18.39 -2.20 -2.12
N LYS A 9 -17.12 -2.17 -2.55
CA LYS A 9 -16.30 -3.36 -2.75
C LYS A 9 -16.15 -4.22 -1.50
N ALA A 10 -16.19 -3.63 -0.31
CA ALA A 10 -16.11 -4.35 0.95
C ALA A 10 -17.31 -5.31 1.15
N ALA A 11 -18.52 -4.88 0.80
CA ALA A 11 -19.70 -5.73 0.90
C ALA A 11 -19.57 -6.98 0.02
N ILE A 12 -19.08 -6.83 -1.21
CA ILE A 12 -18.86 -7.96 -2.13
C ILE A 12 -17.76 -8.89 -1.58
N ALA A 13 -16.66 -8.34 -1.10
CA ALA A 13 -15.55 -9.13 -0.55
C ALA A 13 -15.99 -9.96 0.69
N LEU A 14 -16.77 -9.37 1.58
CA LEU A 14 -17.33 -10.08 2.74
C LEU A 14 -18.27 -11.20 2.34
N LEU A 15 -19.14 -10.96 1.35
CA LEU A 15 -20.01 -12.01 0.82
C LEU A 15 -19.21 -13.14 0.18
N MET A 16 -18.16 -12.81 -0.59
CA MET A 16 -17.27 -13.82 -1.18
C MET A 16 -16.57 -14.65 -0.10
N PHE A 17 -16.03 -14.02 0.94
CA PHE A 17 -15.44 -14.71 2.09
C PHE A 17 -16.40 -15.75 2.67
N VAL A 18 -17.58 -15.30 3.11
CA VAL A 18 -18.57 -16.18 3.75
C VAL A 18 -19.04 -17.28 2.80
N PHE A 19 -19.30 -16.94 1.54
CA PHE A 19 -19.78 -17.89 0.54
C PHE A 19 -18.73 -18.97 0.23
N CYS A 20 -17.48 -18.61 0.02
CA CYS A 20 -16.41 -19.56 -0.25
C CYS A 20 -16.22 -20.56 0.91
N TRP A 21 -16.11 -20.08 2.15
CA TRP A 21 -15.95 -20.96 3.30
C TRP A 21 -17.19 -21.79 3.61
N THR A 22 -18.39 -21.26 3.33
CA THR A 22 -19.64 -22.03 3.46
C THR A 22 -19.66 -23.17 2.44
N LEU A 23 -19.32 -22.93 1.19
CA LEU A 23 -19.23 -23.97 0.16
C LEU A 23 -18.18 -25.03 0.52
N TYR A 24 -16.99 -24.58 0.96
CA TYR A 24 -15.93 -25.49 1.40
C TYR A 24 -16.41 -26.44 2.52
N MET A 25 -17.22 -25.93 3.44
CA MET A 25 -17.71 -26.69 4.61
C MET A 25 -18.76 -27.74 4.27
N PHE A 26 -19.39 -27.71 3.09
CA PHE A 26 -20.33 -28.76 2.66
C PHE A 26 -19.64 -30.10 2.38
N ASP A 27 -18.38 -30.07 1.82
CA ASP A 27 -17.61 -31.28 1.58
C ASP A 27 -16.09 -30.98 1.69
N PRO A 28 -15.56 -30.82 2.91
CA PRO A 28 -14.16 -30.45 3.12
C PRO A 28 -13.19 -31.63 2.97
N ALA A 29 -13.66 -32.89 3.10
CA ALA A 29 -12.81 -34.06 3.18
C ALA A 29 -11.83 -34.24 2.02
N PRO A 30 -12.22 -34.11 0.74
CA PRO A 30 -11.31 -34.27 -0.39
C PRO A 30 -10.18 -33.23 -0.38
N PHE A 31 -10.50 -31.99 0.00
CA PHE A 31 -9.54 -30.89 0.00
C PHE A 31 -8.57 -30.97 1.17
N VAL A 32 -9.06 -31.32 2.37
CA VAL A 32 -8.22 -31.54 3.55
C VAL A 32 -7.24 -32.69 3.29
N GLN A 33 -7.69 -33.78 2.68
CA GLN A 33 -6.81 -34.91 2.30
C GLN A 33 -5.76 -34.49 1.28
N LEU A 34 -6.10 -33.65 0.32
CA LEU A 34 -5.18 -33.17 -0.70
C LEU A 34 -4.12 -32.23 -0.15
N MET A 35 -4.55 -31.23 0.64
CA MET A 35 -3.68 -30.12 1.09
C MET A 35 -2.93 -30.45 2.38
N HIS A 36 -3.51 -31.28 3.26
CA HIS A 36 -2.96 -31.61 4.58
C HIS A 36 -2.63 -33.10 4.75
N ALA A 37 -2.27 -33.78 3.66
CA ALA A 37 -1.92 -35.22 3.67
C ALA A 37 -0.83 -35.56 4.70
N GLY A 38 0.14 -34.64 4.94
CA GLY A 38 1.22 -34.82 5.92
C GLY A 38 0.78 -34.79 7.39
N ASN A 39 -0.40 -34.22 7.69
CA ASN A 39 -0.92 -34.00 9.04
C ASN A 39 -2.14 -34.89 9.32
N ALA A 40 -2.18 -36.10 8.80
CA ALA A 40 -3.35 -37.00 8.90
C ALA A 40 -3.84 -37.22 10.34
N SER A 41 -2.96 -37.20 11.34
CA SER A 41 -3.30 -37.36 12.75
C SER A 41 -4.15 -36.21 13.33
N GLU A 42 -4.09 -35.02 12.72
CA GLU A 42 -4.80 -33.84 13.22
C GLU A 42 -6.26 -33.79 12.77
N TRP A 43 -6.59 -34.33 11.58
CA TRP A 43 -7.93 -34.22 11.00
C TRP A 43 -8.72 -35.52 10.92
N THR A 44 -8.10 -36.70 11.11
CA THR A 44 -8.80 -38.02 11.04
C THR A 44 -9.85 -38.22 12.12
N GLY A 45 -9.83 -37.42 13.20
CA GLY A 45 -10.83 -37.51 14.29
C GLY A 45 -12.06 -36.64 14.04
N ASN A 46 -11.90 -35.40 13.57
CA ASN A 46 -12.98 -34.44 13.36
C ASN A 46 -12.59 -33.37 12.31
N ILE A 47 -12.95 -33.61 11.07
CA ILE A 47 -12.64 -32.68 9.95
C ILE A 47 -13.26 -31.30 10.19
N THR A 48 -14.44 -31.20 10.75
CA THR A 48 -15.11 -29.92 11.03
C THR A 48 -14.31 -29.09 12.03
N GLU A 49 -13.79 -29.70 13.07
CA GLU A 49 -12.96 -29.01 14.06
C GLU A 49 -11.63 -28.57 13.47
N PHE A 50 -11.04 -29.43 12.64
CA PHE A 50 -9.82 -29.09 11.91
C PHE A 50 -10.01 -27.88 10.99
N VAL A 51 -11.07 -27.85 10.17
CA VAL A 51 -11.37 -26.71 9.28
C VAL A 51 -11.62 -25.42 10.07
N ASN A 52 -12.31 -25.49 11.21
CA ASN A 52 -12.49 -24.33 12.09
C ASN A 52 -11.14 -23.80 12.63
N LYS A 53 -10.21 -24.70 12.98
CA LYS A 53 -8.84 -24.30 13.37
C LYS A 53 -8.12 -23.58 12.24
N VAL A 54 -8.19 -24.12 11.01
CA VAL A 54 -7.59 -23.53 9.81
C VAL A 54 -8.17 -22.13 9.52
N ILE A 55 -9.49 -21.95 9.63
CA ILE A 55 -10.13 -20.63 9.47
C ILE A 55 -9.58 -19.63 10.49
N ILE A 56 -9.42 -20.04 11.76
CA ILE A 56 -8.90 -19.17 12.82
C ILE A 56 -7.41 -18.83 12.58
N GLU A 57 -6.61 -19.76 12.09
CA GLU A 57 -5.21 -19.51 11.72
C GLU A 57 -5.12 -18.48 10.61
N HIS A 58 -5.85 -18.64 9.51
CA HIS A 58 -5.91 -17.64 8.44
C HIS A 58 -6.45 -16.28 8.89
N LEU A 59 -7.45 -16.28 9.80
CA LEU A 59 -7.93 -15.04 10.40
C LEU A 59 -6.84 -14.38 11.25
N GLY A 60 -6.05 -15.14 11.99
CA GLY A 60 -4.91 -14.65 12.76
C GLY A 60 -3.89 -13.94 11.89
N ASP A 61 -3.48 -14.57 10.78
CA ASP A 61 -2.53 -14.00 9.80
C ASP A 61 -3.09 -12.73 9.15
N THR A 62 -4.35 -12.78 8.73
CA THR A 62 -5.07 -11.63 8.18
C THR A 62 -5.14 -10.49 9.20
N ALA A 63 -5.48 -10.77 10.45
CA ALA A 63 -5.62 -9.79 11.51
C ALA A 63 -4.32 -9.04 11.78
N THR A 64 -3.15 -9.69 11.70
CA THR A 64 -1.86 -9.02 11.87
C THR A 64 -1.68 -7.88 10.86
N THR A 65 -2.05 -8.12 9.61
CA THR A 65 -2.01 -7.11 8.54
C THR A 65 -3.05 -6.02 8.75
N LEU A 66 -4.29 -6.38 9.13
CA LEU A 66 -5.37 -5.40 9.34
C LEU A 66 -5.08 -4.47 10.53
N PHE A 67 -4.56 -4.99 11.65
CA PHE A 67 -4.17 -4.16 12.79
C PHE A 67 -2.99 -3.26 12.45
N PHE A 68 -2.03 -3.75 11.66
CA PHE A 68 -0.96 -2.90 11.15
C PHE A 68 -1.51 -1.72 10.35
N LEU A 69 -2.36 -1.99 9.37
CA LEU A 69 -2.98 -0.96 8.52
C LEU A 69 -3.80 0.04 9.34
N MET A 70 -4.67 -0.44 10.22
CA MET A 70 -5.49 0.40 11.08
C MET A 70 -4.63 1.34 11.94
N GLY A 71 -3.54 0.80 12.53
CA GLY A 71 -2.61 1.59 13.32
C GLY A 71 -1.87 2.62 12.49
N ALA A 72 -1.35 2.25 11.32
CA ALA A 72 -0.64 3.14 10.42
C ALA A 72 -1.55 4.28 9.92
N MET A 73 -2.76 3.96 9.43
CA MET A 73 -3.75 4.95 9.00
C MET A 73 -4.11 5.92 10.13
N THR A 74 -4.27 5.41 11.36
CA THR A 74 -4.58 6.25 12.53
C THR A 74 -3.41 7.20 12.84
N ILE A 75 -2.17 6.72 12.83
CA ILE A 75 -0.97 7.55 13.06
C ILE A 75 -0.90 8.68 12.03
N VAL A 76 -1.09 8.35 10.75
CA VAL A 76 -1.03 9.32 9.66
C VAL A 76 -2.15 10.34 9.78
N GLU A 77 -3.39 9.93 10.06
CA GLU A 77 -4.53 10.83 10.27
C GLU A 77 -4.28 11.79 11.45
N ILE A 78 -3.71 11.30 12.57
CA ILE A 78 -3.34 12.15 13.71
C ILE A 78 -2.31 13.20 13.28
N VAL A 79 -1.27 12.81 12.53
CA VAL A 79 -0.23 13.72 12.05
C VAL A 79 -0.81 14.77 11.09
N ASP A 80 -1.64 14.36 10.14
CA ASP A 80 -2.23 15.25 9.13
C ASP A 80 -3.18 16.27 9.76
N GLN A 81 -4.13 15.83 10.56
CA GLN A 81 -5.13 16.70 11.20
C GLN A 81 -4.51 17.72 12.17
N ASN A 82 -3.35 17.39 12.73
CA ASN A 82 -2.60 18.31 13.57
C ASN A 82 -1.56 19.14 12.80
N GLY A 83 -1.62 19.12 11.46
CA GLY A 83 -0.81 19.99 10.58
C GLY A 83 0.66 19.58 10.45
N GLY A 84 0.97 18.29 10.70
CA GLY A 84 2.33 17.76 10.57
C GLY A 84 2.88 17.84 9.14
N PHE A 85 2.02 17.76 8.11
CA PHE A 85 2.43 17.84 6.70
C PHE A 85 2.36 19.25 6.09
N ASN A 86 2.10 20.30 6.86
CA ASN A 86 2.00 21.67 6.32
C ASN A 86 3.28 22.18 5.65
N TRP A 87 4.45 21.63 6.01
CA TRP A 87 5.72 21.95 5.38
C TRP A 87 5.81 21.48 3.91
N VAL A 88 5.09 20.42 3.56
CA VAL A 88 5.07 19.88 2.18
C VAL A 88 4.58 20.93 1.19
N LYS A 89 3.54 21.70 1.57
CA LYS A 89 3.01 22.80 0.74
C LYS A 89 4.10 23.84 0.39
N ASN A 90 4.98 24.16 1.33
CA ASN A 90 6.04 25.15 1.12
C ASN A 90 7.11 24.64 0.14
N VAL A 91 7.44 23.34 0.20
CA VAL A 91 8.39 22.72 -0.72
C VAL A 91 7.83 22.67 -2.14
N MET A 92 6.50 22.58 -2.30
CA MET A 92 5.85 22.51 -3.62
C MET A 92 5.75 23.87 -4.33
N ARG A 93 5.96 25.01 -3.68
CA ARG A 93 5.82 26.35 -4.29
C ARG A 93 6.88 26.59 -5.38
N THR A 94 6.44 26.72 -6.64
CA THR A 94 7.29 27.07 -7.79
C THR A 94 6.44 27.62 -8.93
N LYS A 95 7.05 28.43 -9.81
CA LYS A 95 6.41 28.97 -11.01
C LYS A 95 6.51 28.03 -12.22
N SER A 96 7.49 27.14 -12.22
CA SER A 96 7.75 26.25 -13.35
C SER A 96 6.95 24.95 -13.22
N LYS A 97 6.16 24.61 -14.23
CA LYS A 97 5.42 23.34 -14.31
C LYS A 97 6.33 22.11 -14.23
N ARG A 98 7.47 22.14 -14.91
CA ARG A 98 8.43 21.02 -14.87
C ARG A 98 9.07 20.85 -13.50
N THR A 99 9.48 21.95 -12.86
CA THR A 99 10.04 21.89 -11.51
C THR A 99 9.01 21.36 -10.51
N LEU A 100 7.74 21.76 -10.64
CA LEU A 100 6.67 21.24 -9.80
C LEU A 100 6.49 19.73 -10.00
N LEU A 101 6.54 19.25 -11.27
CA LEU A 101 6.40 17.84 -11.58
C LEU A 101 7.45 17.00 -10.85
N TRP A 102 8.73 17.40 -10.91
CA TRP A 102 9.78 16.67 -10.21
C TRP A 102 9.67 16.76 -8.68
N ARG A 103 9.27 17.90 -8.14
CA ARG A 103 9.01 18.02 -6.70
C ARG A 103 7.87 17.12 -6.25
N ILE A 104 6.79 17.03 -7.02
CA ILE A 104 5.67 16.13 -6.75
C ILE A 104 6.14 14.68 -6.83
N ALA A 105 6.85 14.28 -7.89
CA ALA A 105 7.35 12.92 -8.05
C ALA A 105 8.21 12.49 -6.85
N CYS A 106 9.25 13.27 -6.53
CA CYS A 106 10.15 12.95 -5.43
C CYS A 106 9.44 12.95 -4.06
N MET A 107 8.59 13.96 -3.80
CA MET A 107 7.88 14.05 -2.53
C MET A 107 6.88 12.90 -2.36
N THR A 108 6.10 12.60 -3.39
CA THR A 108 5.15 11.48 -3.37
C THR A 108 5.87 10.16 -3.15
N PHE A 109 6.98 9.94 -3.85
CA PHE A 109 7.80 8.73 -3.72
C PHE A 109 8.30 8.53 -2.28
N ILE A 110 8.89 9.59 -1.69
CA ILE A 110 9.42 9.54 -0.31
C ILE A 110 8.29 9.37 0.71
N LEU A 111 7.21 10.14 0.57
CA LEU A 111 6.09 10.04 1.49
C LEU A 111 5.43 8.66 1.43
N SER A 112 5.26 8.10 0.24
CA SER A 112 4.63 6.80 0.07
C SER A 112 5.45 5.64 0.66
N ALA A 113 6.77 5.77 0.68
CA ALA A 113 7.62 4.80 1.36
C ALA A 113 7.39 4.72 2.88
N ILE A 114 6.74 5.74 3.47
CA ILE A 114 6.56 5.87 4.93
C ILE A 114 5.08 5.80 5.33
N LEU A 115 4.18 6.41 4.52
CA LEU A 115 2.77 6.64 4.87
C LEU A 115 1.79 5.64 4.24
N ASP A 116 2.18 4.88 3.29
CA ASP A 116 1.42 4.13 2.30
C ASP A 116 1.01 4.93 1.04
N ASN A 117 0.73 4.19 -0.04
CA ASN A 117 0.41 4.75 -1.35
C ASN A 117 -0.96 5.45 -1.39
N LEU A 118 -1.95 4.93 -0.67
CA LEU A 118 -3.31 5.46 -0.62
C LEU A 118 -3.34 6.81 0.08
N THR A 119 -2.86 6.87 1.32
CA THR A 119 -2.83 8.07 2.15
C THR A 119 -1.97 9.16 1.50
N THR A 120 -0.80 8.80 0.99
CA THR A 120 0.08 9.74 0.27
C THR A 120 -0.62 10.35 -0.93
N SER A 121 -1.36 9.54 -1.71
CA SER A 121 -2.09 10.04 -2.88
C SER A 121 -3.17 11.05 -2.48
N ILE A 122 -3.94 10.79 -1.42
CA ILE A 122 -4.95 11.72 -0.90
C ILE A 122 -4.31 13.06 -0.53
N VAL A 123 -3.25 13.03 0.29
CA VAL A 123 -2.54 14.24 0.75
C VAL A 123 -2.01 15.04 -0.43
N MET A 124 -1.36 14.37 -1.38
CA MET A 124 -0.77 15.03 -2.55
C MET A 124 -1.84 15.64 -3.47
N ILE A 125 -2.97 14.96 -3.68
CA ILE A 125 -4.08 15.51 -4.48
C ILE A 125 -4.71 16.73 -3.79
N MET A 126 -4.88 16.71 -2.47
CA MET A 126 -5.36 17.89 -1.73
C MET A 126 -4.42 19.09 -1.89
N ILE A 127 -3.10 18.86 -1.86
CA ILE A 127 -2.09 19.90 -2.11
C ILE A 127 -2.18 20.40 -3.55
N LEU A 128 -2.27 19.50 -4.54
CA LEU A 128 -2.37 19.85 -5.96
C LEU A 128 -3.59 20.72 -6.25
N ARG A 129 -4.74 20.45 -5.65
CA ARG A 129 -5.96 21.25 -5.79
C ARG A 129 -5.79 22.70 -5.32
N LYS A 130 -4.97 22.92 -4.30
CA LYS A 130 -4.66 24.26 -3.78
C LYS A 130 -3.61 24.98 -4.63
N LEU A 131 -2.74 24.26 -5.35
CA LEU A 131 -1.66 24.85 -6.14
C LEU A 131 -2.02 25.06 -7.61
N ILE A 132 -2.92 24.24 -8.18
CA ILE A 132 -3.15 24.17 -9.61
C ILE A 132 -4.64 24.31 -9.92
N ASN A 133 -5.03 25.44 -10.53
CA ASN A 133 -6.42 25.69 -10.93
C ASN A 133 -6.78 24.98 -12.25
N ASN A 134 -5.81 24.84 -13.18
CA ASN A 134 -6.06 24.19 -14.46
C ASN A 134 -6.27 22.69 -14.27
N LYS A 135 -7.47 22.22 -14.64
CA LYS A 135 -7.87 20.82 -14.48
C LYS A 135 -7.02 19.86 -15.33
N GLU A 136 -6.68 20.22 -16.56
CA GLU A 136 -5.91 19.37 -17.47
C GLU A 136 -4.49 19.15 -16.95
N ASP A 137 -3.80 20.23 -16.54
CA ASP A 137 -2.50 20.12 -15.91
C ASP A 137 -2.58 19.29 -14.64
N ARG A 138 -3.60 19.53 -13.80
CA ARG A 138 -3.78 18.80 -12.53
C ARG A 138 -4.00 17.32 -12.73
N MET A 139 -4.72 16.90 -13.79
CA MET A 139 -4.88 15.49 -14.14
C MET A 139 -3.53 14.82 -14.48
N VAL A 140 -2.61 15.50 -15.16
CA VAL A 140 -1.26 14.98 -15.45
C VAL A 140 -0.46 14.81 -14.17
N TYR A 141 -0.45 15.82 -13.29
CA TYR A 141 0.22 15.70 -11.99
C TYR A 141 -0.41 14.60 -11.12
N ALA A 142 -1.72 14.48 -11.12
CA ALA A 142 -2.44 13.44 -10.38
C ALA A 142 -2.10 12.03 -10.88
N ALA A 143 -1.95 11.85 -12.17
CA ALA A 143 -1.48 10.58 -12.74
C ALA A 143 -0.03 10.26 -12.32
N LEU A 144 0.84 11.28 -12.25
CA LEU A 144 2.20 11.09 -11.73
C LEU A 144 2.20 10.73 -10.24
N VAL A 145 1.28 11.30 -9.44
CA VAL A 145 1.11 10.93 -8.03
C VAL A 145 0.81 9.45 -7.90
N ILE A 146 -0.08 8.87 -8.73
CA ILE A 146 -0.36 7.43 -8.71
C ILE A 146 0.90 6.62 -8.96
N ILE A 147 1.65 6.95 -10.02
CA ILE A 147 2.87 6.23 -10.39
C ILE A 147 3.94 6.36 -9.28
N ALA A 148 4.18 7.57 -8.79
CA ALA A 148 5.19 7.82 -7.77
C ALA A 148 4.81 7.21 -6.41
N ALA A 149 3.52 7.18 -6.05
CA ALA A 149 3.05 6.58 -4.82
C ALA A 149 3.23 5.05 -4.85
N ASN A 150 2.80 4.39 -5.91
CA ASN A 150 2.97 2.95 -6.03
C ASN A 150 4.45 2.55 -6.13
N SER A 151 5.27 3.31 -6.88
CA SER A 151 6.72 3.07 -6.94
C SER A 151 7.40 3.28 -5.58
N GLY A 152 7.01 4.35 -4.84
CA GLY A 152 7.54 4.63 -3.51
C GLY A 152 7.11 3.62 -2.45
N GLY A 153 5.90 3.08 -2.57
CA GLY A 153 5.40 2.02 -1.68
C GLY A 153 6.11 0.69 -1.89
N ALA A 154 6.47 0.35 -3.14
CA ALA A 154 6.96 -0.97 -3.51
C ALA A 154 8.33 -1.36 -2.90
N PHE A 155 9.21 -0.40 -2.60
CA PHE A 155 10.52 -0.70 -2.02
C PHE A 155 10.57 -0.61 -0.50
N SER A 156 9.49 -0.19 0.14
CA SER A 156 9.43 -0.04 1.59
C SER A 156 8.58 -1.13 2.23
N PRO A 157 9.02 -1.74 3.34
CA PRO A 157 8.23 -2.77 4.02
C PRO A 157 6.91 -2.25 4.62
N ILE A 158 6.74 -0.93 4.68
CA ILE A 158 5.56 -0.25 5.27
C ILE A 158 4.83 0.66 4.27
N GLY A 159 5.33 0.78 3.04
CA GLY A 159 4.86 1.76 2.06
C GLY A 159 3.70 1.29 1.17
N ASP A 160 3.40 -0.01 1.15
CA ASP A 160 2.28 -0.60 0.44
C ASP A 160 1.73 -1.79 1.24
N VAL A 161 0.43 -2.03 1.17
CA VAL A 161 -0.21 -3.20 1.81
C VAL A 161 0.43 -4.50 1.34
N THR A 162 0.79 -4.59 0.07
CA THR A 162 1.43 -5.76 -0.53
C THR A 162 2.79 -6.08 0.08
N THR A 163 3.63 -5.07 0.27
CA THR A 163 4.93 -5.25 0.94
C THR A 163 4.78 -5.55 2.42
N ILE A 164 3.78 -4.96 3.10
CA ILE A 164 3.43 -5.27 4.48
C ILE A 164 3.07 -6.76 4.62
N MET A 165 2.25 -7.29 3.71
CA MET A 165 1.84 -8.70 3.71
C MET A 165 3.04 -9.64 3.53
N LEU A 166 3.87 -9.39 2.52
CA LEU A 166 5.07 -10.18 2.26
C LEU A 166 6.05 -10.14 3.45
N TRP A 167 6.21 -8.97 4.06
CA TRP A 167 7.07 -8.81 5.23
C TRP A 167 6.50 -9.48 6.49
N ASN A 168 5.19 -9.44 6.71
CA ASN A 168 4.51 -10.14 7.81
C ASN A 168 4.63 -11.66 7.66
N ALA A 169 4.44 -12.17 6.45
CA ALA A 169 4.60 -13.58 6.12
C ALA A 169 6.06 -14.08 6.18
N GLY A 170 7.02 -13.18 6.32
CA GLY A 170 8.44 -13.53 6.39
C GLY A 170 9.05 -13.93 5.05
N THR A 171 8.39 -13.67 3.92
CA THR A 171 8.92 -13.92 2.57
C THR A 171 9.99 -12.93 2.16
N ILE A 172 9.94 -11.70 2.69
CA ILE A 172 10.93 -10.64 2.50
C ILE A 172 11.38 -10.08 3.85
N THR A 173 12.62 -9.59 3.90
CA THR A 173 13.11 -8.76 5.02
C THR A 173 13.01 -7.28 4.69
N ALA A 174 12.95 -6.43 5.71
CA ALA A 174 12.96 -4.98 5.51
C ALA A 174 14.26 -4.52 4.81
N ALA A 175 15.39 -5.08 5.17
CA ALA A 175 16.69 -4.77 4.55
C ALA A 175 16.74 -5.24 3.10
N GLY A 176 16.26 -6.45 2.81
CA GLY A 176 16.21 -7.03 1.47
C GLY A 176 15.39 -6.16 0.51
N VAL A 177 14.14 -5.86 0.86
CA VAL A 177 13.26 -5.08 -0.03
C VAL A 177 13.78 -3.66 -0.26
N ILE A 178 14.34 -3.01 0.76
CA ILE A 178 14.92 -1.66 0.60
C ILE A 178 16.16 -1.72 -0.30
N SER A 179 17.07 -2.66 -0.09
CA SER A 179 18.33 -2.71 -0.86
C SER A 179 18.14 -3.12 -2.31
N GLU A 180 17.26 -4.08 -2.58
CA GLU A 180 17.08 -4.63 -3.93
C GLU A 180 16.06 -3.86 -4.77
N ILE A 181 14.98 -3.38 -4.15
CA ILE A 181 13.85 -2.78 -4.88
C ILE A 181 13.92 -1.24 -4.95
N PHE A 182 14.77 -0.58 -4.16
CA PHE A 182 14.89 0.88 -4.20
C PHE A 182 15.23 1.42 -5.59
N ILE A 183 16.27 0.89 -6.24
CA ILE A 183 16.68 1.37 -7.57
C ILE A 183 15.63 1.05 -8.64
N PRO A 184 15.08 -0.17 -8.75
CA PRO A 184 13.95 -0.47 -9.62
C PRO A 184 12.76 0.47 -9.44
N SER A 185 12.42 0.79 -8.20
CA SER A 185 11.33 1.72 -7.86
C SER A 185 11.63 3.15 -8.28
N VAL A 186 12.86 3.63 -8.09
CA VAL A 186 13.29 4.95 -8.59
C VAL A 186 13.21 5.00 -10.11
N VAL A 187 13.69 3.98 -10.81
CA VAL A 187 13.65 3.90 -12.28
C VAL A 187 12.21 3.92 -12.78
N SER A 188 11.30 3.16 -12.15
CA SER A 188 9.89 3.10 -12.53
C SER A 188 9.14 4.42 -12.32
N MET A 189 9.62 5.31 -11.45
CA MET A 189 9.08 6.66 -11.26
C MET A 189 9.76 7.67 -12.20
N VAL A 190 11.09 7.63 -12.31
CA VAL A 190 11.87 8.64 -13.04
C VAL A 190 11.58 8.62 -14.54
N ILE A 191 11.48 7.43 -15.14
CA ILE A 191 11.21 7.31 -16.58
C ILE A 191 9.83 7.89 -16.95
N PRO A 192 8.72 7.51 -16.27
CA PRO A 192 7.44 8.18 -16.48
C PRO A 192 7.47 9.69 -16.23
N ALA A 193 8.09 10.14 -15.14
CA ALA A 193 8.21 11.57 -14.85
C ALA A 193 8.95 12.33 -15.95
N PHE A 194 10.05 11.75 -16.48
CA PHE A 194 10.79 12.32 -17.59
C PHE A 194 9.96 12.43 -18.88
N ILE A 195 9.15 11.44 -19.19
CA ILE A 195 8.24 11.49 -20.35
C ILE A 195 7.12 12.51 -20.10
N MET A 196 6.50 12.48 -18.92
CA MET A 196 5.36 13.34 -18.59
C MET A 196 5.73 14.83 -18.51
N GLN A 197 6.99 15.20 -18.23
CA GLN A 197 7.41 16.60 -18.22
C GLN A 197 7.22 17.30 -19.58
N TYR A 198 7.20 16.55 -20.69
CA TYR A 198 6.95 17.12 -22.03
C TYR A 198 5.45 17.34 -22.31
N MET A 199 4.56 16.75 -21.50
CA MET A 199 3.13 17.02 -21.58
C MET A 199 2.76 18.37 -20.94
N LEU A 200 3.61 18.92 -20.08
CA LEU A 200 3.40 20.16 -19.34
C LEU A 200 4.21 21.29 -19.99
N LYS A 201 3.51 22.20 -20.68
CA LYS A 201 4.14 23.38 -21.34
C LYS A 201 3.75 24.67 -20.62
N GLY A 202 4.69 25.63 -20.58
CA GLY A 202 4.47 26.95 -20.03
C GLY A 202 4.69 27.08 -18.52
N GLU A 203 4.29 28.22 -17.96
CA GLU A 203 4.40 28.52 -16.55
C GLU A 203 3.07 28.23 -15.81
N LEU A 204 3.16 28.02 -14.51
CA LEU A 204 1.99 27.91 -13.65
C LEU A 204 1.37 29.29 -13.46
N ALA A 205 0.08 29.42 -13.77
CA ALA A 205 -0.71 30.50 -13.25
C ALA A 205 -0.82 30.29 -11.73
N ILE A 206 -0.05 31.06 -10.96
CA ILE A 206 -0.10 31.00 -9.50
C ILE A 206 -1.52 31.41 -9.10
N ALA A 207 -2.24 30.54 -8.42
CA ALA A 207 -3.49 30.90 -7.77
C ALA A 207 -3.20 32.11 -6.87
N ALA A 208 -3.92 33.21 -7.08
CA ALA A 208 -3.83 34.36 -6.19
C ALA A 208 -4.04 33.86 -4.76
N GLN A 209 -3.08 34.13 -3.88
CA GLN A 209 -3.17 33.75 -2.48
C GLN A 209 -4.44 34.37 -1.89
N SER A 210 -5.45 33.58 -1.66
CA SER A 210 -6.50 33.98 -0.74
C SER A 210 -5.89 33.97 0.65
N GLU A 211 -5.91 35.13 1.31
CA GLU A 211 -5.43 35.38 2.69
C GLU A 211 -6.14 34.54 3.78
N THR A 212 -6.92 33.56 3.39
CA THR A 212 -7.65 32.63 4.25
C THR A 212 -6.78 31.51 4.83
N GLU A 213 -5.44 31.54 4.65
CA GLU A 213 -4.52 30.53 5.17
C GLU A 213 -4.41 30.46 6.71
N THR A 214 -4.97 31.45 7.43
CA THR A 214 -4.88 31.48 8.90
C THR A 214 -5.83 30.51 9.61
N THR A 215 -6.84 30.00 8.94
CA THR A 215 -7.86 29.11 9.53
C THR A 215 -7.52 27.62 9.48
N GLU A 216 -6.54 27.21 8.68
CA GLU A 216 -6.11 25.80 8.58
C GLU A 216 -4.92 25.44 9.50
N LEU A 217 -4.33 26.42 10.17
CA LEU A 217 -3.33 26.15 11.21
C LEU A 217 -4.06 25.51 12.39
N GLY A 218 -3.88 24.17 12.56
CA GLY A 218 -4.44 23.46 13.71
C GLY A 218 -4.14 24.17 15.03
N GLU A 219 -4.83 23.82 16.08
CA GLU A 219 -4.73 24.45 17.41
C GLU A 219 -3.33 24.36 18.02
N PHE A 220 -2.49 23.46 17.53
CA PHE A 220 -1.12 23.25 17.99
C PHE A 220 -0.13 24.30 17.47
N GLY A 221 0.74 24.77 18.35
CA GLY A 221 1.86 25.63 18.00
C GLY A 221 2.89 24.90 17.11
N SER A 222 3.80 25.66 16.47
CA SER A 222 4.82 25.11 15.56
C SER A 222 5.66 23.99 16.19
N LYS A 223 6.05 24.13 17.47
CA LYS A 223 6.80 23.09 18.18
C LYS A 223 6.01 21.80 18.38
N GLN A 224 4.75 21.92 18.80
CA GLN A 224 3.84 20.76 19.01
C GLN A 224 3.58 20.01 17.70
N ARG A 225 3.32 20.73 16.60
CA ARG A 225 3.14 20.13 15.25
C ARG A 225 4.38 19.36 14.81
N LYS A 226 5.59 19.94 15.03
CA LYS A 226 6.85 19.27 14.74
C LYS A 226 7.03 18.02 15.60
N THR A 227 6.66 18.07 16.87
CA THR A 227 6.74 16.90 17.78
C THR A 227 5.78 15.80 17.31
N VAL A 228 4.52 16.13 16.98
CA VAL A 228 3.54 15.15 16.46
C VAL A 228 4.06 14.51 15.17
N PHE A 229 4.63 15.30 14.26
CA PHE A 229 5.22 14.80 13.02
C PHE A 229 6.40 13.85 13.30
N VAL A 230 7.35 14.26 14.15
CA VAL A 230 8.54 13.44 14.45
C VAL A 230 8.16 12.15 15.17
N VAL A 231 7.24 12.20 16.14
CA VAL A 231 6.76 11.00 16.86
C VAL A 231 5.98 10.08 15.93
N GLY A 232 5.08 10.60 15.11
CA GLY A 232 4.28 9.79 14.19
C GLY A 232 5.12 9.20 13.06
N VAL A 233 5.72 10.05 12.23
CA VAL A 233 6.51 9.62 11.05
C VAL A 233 7.80 8.92 11.46
N GLY A 234 8.53 9.45 12.45
CA GLY A 234 9.72 8.79 13.00
C GLY A 234 9.39 7.45 13.66
N GLY A 235 8.21 7.35 14.31
CA GLY A 235 7.69 6.10 14.86
C GLY A 235 7.40 5.05 13.76
N LEU A 236 6.80 5.44 12.65
CA LEU A 236 6.61 4.54 11.50
C LEU A 236 7.96 4.00 10.99
N CYS A 237 8.94 4.87 10.80
CA CYS A 237 10.30 4.47 10.42
C CYS A 237 10.99 3.58 11.47
N PHE A 238 10.61 3.68 12.73
CA PHE A 238 11.14 2.86 13.82
C PHE A 238 10.59 1.43 13.82
N VAL A 239 9.41 1.17 13.25
CA VAL A 239 8.78 -0.17 13.28
C VAL A 239 9.66 -1.29 12.71
N PRO A 240 10.33 -1.13 11.54
CA PRO A 240 11.26 -2.15 11.05
C PRO A 240 12.44 -2.41 12.01
N ILE A 241 12.95 -1.36 12.65
CA ILE A 241 14.02 -1.47 13.65
C ILE A 241 13.50 -2.23 14.88
N PHE A 242 12.29 -1.90 15.35
CA PHE A 242 11.63 -2.59 16.45
C PHE A 242 11.49 -4.09 16.17
N LYS A 243 11.00 -4.48 14.98
CA LYS A 243 10.91 -5.90 14.58
C LYS A 243 12.28 -6.57 14.58
N SER A 244 13.32 -5.91 14.09
CA SER A 244 14.68 -6.47 14.03
C SER A 244 15.28 -6.72 15.42
N ILE A 245 14.94 -5.90 16.42
CA ILE A 245 15.45 -6.01 17.80
C ILE A 245 14.61 -7.00 18.61
N THR A 246 13.28 -6.93 18.50
CA THR A 246 12.36 -7.68 19.38
C THR A 246 11.92 -9.00 18.79
N HIS A 247 12.07 -9.18 17.48
CA HIS A 247 11.50 -10.30 16.70
C HIS A 247 9.97 -10.43 16.78
N LEU A 248 9.28 -9.41 17.32
CA LEU A 248 7.82 -9.38 17.37
C LEU A 248 7.23 -9.00 16.00
N PRO A 249 5.98 -9.43 15.71
CA PRO A 249 5.30 -9.03 14.48
C PRO A 249 5.17 -7.51 14.35
N PRO A 250 5.25 -6.95 13.14
CA PRO A 250 5.24 -5.49 12.90
C PRO A 250 4.04 -4.75 13.49
N PHE A 251 2.87 -5.38 13.58
CA PHE A 251 1.69 -4.74 14.15
C PHE A 251 1.88 -4.34 15.63
N VAL A 252 2.70 -5.07 16.38
CA VAL A 252 3.01 -4.71 17.79
C VAL A 252 3.79 -3.39 17.84
N GLY A 253 4.76 -3.20 16.92
CA GLY A 253 5.51 -1.95 16.78
C GLY A 253 4.61 -0.76 16.41
N ILE A 254 3.68 -0.95 15.48
CA ILE A 254 2.70 0.08 15.10
C ILE A 254 1.80 0.45 16.29
N MET A 255 1.30 -0.53 17.05
CA MET A 255 0.46 -0.27 18.22
C MET A 255 1.23 0.49 19.32
N LEU A 256 2.52 0.18 19.50
CA LEU A 256 3.40 0.96 20.40
C LEU A 256 3.48 2.42 19.94
N VAL A 257 3.79 2.66 18.67
CA VAL A 257 3.90 4.02 18.11
C VAL A 257 2.57 4.77 18.24
N LEU A 258 1.45 4.13 17.92
CA LEU A 258 0.12 4.72 18.08
C LEU A 258 -0.15 5.09 19.54
N GLY A 259 0.13 4.20 20.48
CA GLY A 259 -0.06 4.45 21.92
C GLY A 259 0.76 5.64 22.41
N VAL A 260 2.02 5.75 21.99
CA VAL A 260 2.90 6.89 22.32
C VAL A 260 2.36 8.18 21.69
N LEU A 261 2.05 8.17 20.40
CA LEU A 261 1.54 9.34 19.69
C LEU A 261 0.21 9.83 20.27
N TRP A 262 -0.69 8.89 20.60
CA TRP A 262 -1.98 9.20 21.24
C TRP A 262 -1.75 9.88 22.61
N THR A 263 -0.87 9.33 23.42
CA THR A 263 -0.53 9.90 24.74
C THR A 263 0.04 11.31 24.60
N VAL A 264 0.99 11.52 23.68
CA VAL A 264 1.61 12.83 23.43
C VAL A 264 0.57 13.86 22.99
N THR A 265 -0.30 13.50 22.04
CA THR A 265 -1.33 14.41 21.54
C THR A 265 -2.37 14.72 22.59
N GLU A 266 -2.77 13.76 23.42
CA GLU A 266 -3.71 13.99 24.53
C GLU A 266 -3.13 14.94 25.59
N LEU A 267 -1.84 14.81 25.93
CA LEU A 267 -1.15 15.72 26.84
C LEU A 267 -1.12 17.15 26.27
N PHE A 268 -0.90 17.30 24.96
CA PHE A 268 -0.96 18.62 24.30
C PHE A 268 -2.36 19.22 24.34
N TYR A 269 -3.41 18.46 24.09
CA TYR A 269 -4.80 18.94 24.18
C TYR A 269 -5.17 19.32 25.60
N ARG A 270 -4.77 18.56 26.62
CA ARG A 270 -4.97 18.90 28.04
C ARG A 270 -4.25 20.20 28.43
N HIS A 271 -3.02 20.37 27.97
CA HIS A 271 -2.29 21.62 28.24
C HIS A 271 -2.97 22.80 27.55
N LEU A 272 -3.42 22.65 26.32
CA LEU A 272 -4.10 23.69 25.56
C LEU A 272 -5.41 24.11 26.25
N HIS A 273 -6.19 23.12 26.70
CA HIS A 273 -7.45 23.37 27.41
C HIS A 273 -7.22 24.14 28.72
N ARG A 274 -6.16 23.83 29.48
CA ARG A 274 -5.81 24.57 30.68
C ARG A 274 -5.39 26.02 30.41
N THR A 275 -4.80 26.30 29.24
CA THR A 275 -4.27 27.64 28.90
C THR A 275 -5.26 28.51 28.15
N LYS A 276 -6.15 27.94 27.33
CA LYS A 276 -7.11 28.67 26.47
C LYS A 276 -8.59 28.52 26.89
N GLY A 277 -8.89 27.68 27.90
CA GLY A 277 -10.27 27.43 28.38
C GLY A 277 -11.12 26.67 27.35
N ASP A 278 -12.45 26.88 27.42
CA ASP A 278 -13.43 26.11 26.62
C ASP A 278 -13.44 26.45 25.11
N GLY A 279 -12.57 27.33 24.64
CA GLY A 279 -12.43 27.67 23.21
C GLY A 279 -11.66 26.65 22.38
N VAL A 280 -11.14 25.56 23.00
CA VAL A 280 -10.37 24.51 22.28
C VAL A 280 -11.30 23.48 21.69
N SER A 281 -11.24 23.30 20.36
CA SER A 281 -12.02 22.26 19.68
C SER A 281 -11.39 20.88 19.93
N PHE A 282 -12.18 19.96 20.46
CA PHE A 282 -11.80 18.57 20.65
C PHE A 282 -12.02 17.70 19.38
N ALA A 283 -12.44 18.31 18.27
CA ALA A 283 -12.73 17.58 17.02
C ALA A 283 -11.52 16.81 16.47
N LYS A 284 -10.29 17.25 16.80
CA LYS A 284 -9.03 16.63 16.37
C LYS A 284 -8.40 15.70 17.41
N ARG A 285 -9.10 15.38 18.50
CA ARG A 285 -8.66 14.34 19.41
C ARG A 285 -8.71 12.97 18.74
N VAL A 286 -7.80 12.10 19.13
CA VAL A 286 -7.67 10.75 18.53
C VAL A 286 -8.99 9.99 18.55
N THR A 287 -9.76 10.05 19.63
CA THR A 287 -11.08 9.41 19.73
C THR A 287 -12.05 9.82 18.62
N ASN A 288 -12.01 11.09 18.20
CA ASN A 288 -12.84 11.60 17.11
C ASN A 288 -12.21 11.34 15.73
N LEU A 289 -10.87 11.21 15.66
CA LEU A 289 -10.18 10.88 14.42
C LEU A 289 -10.36 9.41 14.04
N LEU A 290 -10.58 8.51 15.00
CA LEU A 290 -10.87 7.09 14.73
C LEU A 290 -12.10 6.90 13.82
N SER A 291 -13.10 7.79 13.90
CA SER A 291 -14.27 7.75 13.02
C SER A 291 -13.99 8.15 11.56
N ARG A 292 -12.81 8.69 11.28
CA ARG A 292 -12.37 9.10 9.93
C ARG A 292 -11.55 8.02 9.22
N ILE A 293 -11.16 6.97 9.95
CA ILE A 293 -10.44 5.85 9.35
C ILE A 293 -11.37 5.14 8.38
N ASP A 294 -10.83 4.78 7.23
CA ASP A 294 -11.57 4.04 6.20
C ASP A 294 -11.76 2.58 6.61
N ILE A 295 -12.76 2.35 7.45
CA ILE A 295 -13.16 1.01 7.90
C ILE A 295 -13.64 0.15 6.73
N SER A 296 -14.22 0.76 5.66
CA SER A 296 -14.63 0.02 4.46
C SER A 296 -13.42 -0.67 3.80
N THR A 297 -12.30 0.03 3.67
CA THR A 297 -11.06 -0.55 3.16
C THR A 297 -10.54 -1.69 4.05
N ILE A 298 -10.60 -1.57 5.38
CA ILE A 298 -10.19 -2.64 6.30
C ILE A 298 -11.08 -3.89 6.13
N LEU A 299 -12.41 -3.69 6.05
CA LEU A 299 -13.37 -4.77 5.81
C LEU A 299 -13.21 -5.41 4.42
N PHE A 300 -12.89 -4.61 3.41
CA PHE A 300 -12.54 -5.13 2.08
C PHE A 300 -11.34 -6.08 2.16
N PHE A 301 -10.26 -5.67 2.83
CA PHE A 301 -9.08 -6.54 2.98
C PHE A 301 -9.38 -7.78 3.79
N LEU A 302 -10.14 -7.68 4.87
CA LEU A 302 -10.60 -8.86 5.61
C LEU A 302 -11.32 -9.85 4.68
N GLY A 303 -12.32 -9.38 3.92
CA GLY A 303 -13.12 -10.22 3.05
C GLY A 303 -12.31 -10.87 1.95
N ILE A 304 -11.45 -10.10 1.27
CA ILE A 304 -10.68 -10.64 0.14
C ILE A 304 -9.58 -11.59 0.58
N LEU A 305 -8.86 -11.28 1.67
CA LEU A 305 -7.80 -12.16 2.20
C LEU A 305 -8.36 -13.49 2.69
N MET A 306 -9.48 -13.48 3.40
CA MET A 306 -10.14 -14.69 3.84
C MET A 306 -10.76 -15.50 2.68
N ALA A 307 -11.23 -14.86 1.61
CA ALA A 307 -11.68 -15.55 0.40
C ALA A 307 -10.49 -16.22 -0.33
N VAL A 308 -9.35 -15.53 -0.45
CA VAL A 308 -8.12 -16.09 -1.05
C VAL A 308 -7.58 -17.25 -0.21
N ALA A 309 -7.64 -17.17 1.12
CA ALA A 309 -7.28 -18.26 2.02
C ALA A 309 -8.13 -19.53 1.73
N CYS A 310 -9.43 -19.37 1.51
CA CYS A 310 -10.27 -20.50 1.09
C CYS A 310 -9.83 -21.10 -0.25
N LEU A 311 -9.47 -20.25 -1.26
CA LEU A 311 -8.95 -20.73 -2.54
C LEU A 311 -7.62 -21.48 -2.39
N GLN A 312 -6.81 -21.11 -1.42
CA GLN A 312 -5.60 -21.83 -1.05
C GLN A 312 -5.94 -23.23 -0.50
N GLU A 313 -6.84 -23.31 0.45
CA GLU A 313 -7.25 -24.57 1.10
C GLU A 313 -7.90 -25.57 0.13
N ILE A 314 -8.60 -25.12 -0.89
CA ILE A 314 -9.16 -26.02 -1.93
C ILE A 314 -8.15 -26.37 -3.02
N GLY A 315 -6.88 -25.89 -2.94
CA GLY A 315 -5.80 -26.23 -3.87
C GLY A 315 -5.85 -25.54 -5.23
N VAL A 316 -6.79 -24.62 -5.46
CA VAL A 316 -6.92 -23.88 -6.73
C VAL A 316 -5.67 -23.05 -7.01
N LEU A 317 -5.15 -22.37 -5.98
CA LEU A 317 -3.95 -21.53 -6.12
C LEU A 317 -2.72 -22.38 -6.44
N MET A 318 -2.54 -23.51 -5.78
CA MET A 318 -1.45 -24.44 -6.07
C MET A 318 -1.48 -24.93 -7.53
N ASN A 319 -2.66 -25.31 -8.03
CA ASN A 319 -2.81 -25.76 -9.41
C ASN A 319 -2.54 -24.62 -10.41
N LEU A 320 -2.96 -23.40 -10.10
CA LEU A 320 -2.67 -22.22 -10.92
C LEU A 320 -1.16 -21.95 -10.98
N GLY A 321 -0.47 -22.02 -9.83
CA GLY A 321 0.98 -21.86 -9.77
C GLY A 321 1.73 -22.91 -10.61
N LYS A 322 1.33 -24.18 -10.52
CA LYS A 322 1.90 -25.27 -11.36
C LYS A 322 1.68 -25.01 -12.85
N SER A 323 0.49 -24.53 -13.22
CA SER A 323 0.18 -24.21 -14.63
C SER A 323 1.02 -23.04 -15.13
N LEU A 324 1.21 -22.00 -14.34
CA LEU A 324 2.06 -20.87 -14.68
C LEU A 324 3.52 -21.31 -14.87
N ASN A 325 4.06 -22.11 -13.94
CA ASN A 325 5.42 -22.64 -14.07
C ASN A 325 5.61 -23.48 -15.34
N THR A 326 4.63 -24.34 -15.69
CA THR A 326 4.68 -25.14 -16.91
C THR A 326 4.62 -24.28 -18.19
N ILE A 327 3.79 -23.21 -18.20
CA ILE A 327 3.65 -22.33 -19.37
C ILE A 327 4.93 -21.52 -19.61
N PHE A 328 5.62 -21.11 -18.55
CA PHE A 328 6.78 -20.22 -18.62
C PHE A 328 8.12 -20.90 -18.34
N ASP A 329 8.20 -22.23 -18.42
CA ASP A 329 9.42 -23.02 -18.20
C ASP A 329 10.15 -22.63 -16.90
N GLU A 330 9.40 -22.45 -15.81
CA GLU A 330 9.90 -22.02 -14.49
C GLU A 330 10.63 -20.66 -14.49
N ASN A 331 10.44 -19.85 -15.52
CA ASN A 331 11.01 -18.50 -15.58
C ASN A 331 10.26 -17.55 -14.65
N HIS A 332 10.76 -17.39 -13.43
CA HIS A 332 10.14 -16.55 -12.42
C HIS A 332 10.01 -15.06 -12.82
N TYR A 333 10.93 -14.53 -13.61
CA TYR A 333 10.80 -13.15 -14.15
C TYR A 333 9.59 -13.00 -15.06
N ALA A 334 9.32 -13.99 -15.92
CA ALA A 334 8.17 -13.98 -16.82
C ALA A 334 6.86 -14.14 -16.03
N VAL A 335 6.81 -15.11 -15.11
CA VAL A 335 5.64 -15.38 -14.28
C VAL A 335 5.27 -14.13 -13.49
N ILE A 336 6.23 -13.55 -12.75
CA ILE A 336 5.97 -12.39 -11.89
C ILE A 336 5.70 -11.13 -12.71
N GLY A 337 6.40 -10.96 -13.83
CA GLY A 337 6.14 -9.84 -14.73
C GLY A 337 4.69 -9.84 -15.26
N ILE A 338 4.14 -11.01 -15.57
CA ILE A 338 2.73 -11.14 -15.98
C ILE A 338 1.79 -10.95 -14.78
N ILE A 339 2.11 -11.49 -13.62
CA ILE A 339 1.36 -11.23 -12.38
C ILE A 339 1.27 -9.72 -12.13
N GLY A 340 2.36 -8.97 -12.30
CA GLY A 340 2.34 -7.52 -12.15
C GLY A 340 1.52 -6.80 -13.23
N VAL A 341 1.45 -7.29 -14.45
CA VAL A 341 0.51 -6.77 -15.46
C VAL A 341 -0.94 -7.04 -15.04
N LEU A 342 -1.24 -8.21 -14.50
CA LEU A 342 -2.56 -8.53 -13.96
C LEU A 342 -2.93 -7.63 -12.77
N SER A 343 -1.95 -7.16 -11.97
CA SER A 343 -2.15 -6.18 -10.91
C SER A 343 -2.72 -4.84 -11.41
N SER A 344 -2.60 -4.54 -12.68
CA SER A 344 -3.26 -3.36 -13.25
C SER A 344 -4.78 -3.50 -13.39
N ILE A 345 -5.28 -4.73 -13.42
CA ILE A 345 -6.72 -5.06 -13.63
C ILE A 345 -7.36 -5.50 -12.30
N VAL A 346 -6.62 -6.30 -11.55
CA VAL A 346 -7.02 -6.83 -10.24
C VAL A 346 -6.25 -6.04 -9.17
N ASP A 347 -6.91 -5.66 -8.09
CA ASP A 347 -6.24 -4.98 -6.96
C ASP A 347 -4.97 -5.76 -6.54
N ASN A 348 -3.89 -5.05 -6.24
CA ASN A 348 -2.58 -5.63 -5.92
C ASN A 348 -2.62 -6.57 -4.71
N VAL A 349 -3.46 -6.31 -3.71
CA VAL A 349 -3.53 -7.09 -2.47
C VAL A 349 -4.02 -8.53 -2.68
N PRO A 350 -5.18 -8.78 -3.32
CA PRO A 350 -5.60 -10.16 -3.60
C PRO A 350 -4.63 -10.91 -4.51
N LEU A 351 -3.92 -10.19 -5.37
CA LEU A 351 -2.94 -10.80 -6.26
C LEU A 351 -1.70 -11.32 -5.50
N VAL A 352 -1.17 -10.51 -4.57
CA VAL A 352 -0.06 -10.93 -3.71
C VAL A 352 -0.50 -12.05 -2.78
N ALA A 353 -1.68 -11.96 -2.16
CA ALA A 353 -2.22 -13.03 -1.33
C ALA A 353 -2.34 -14.34 -2.13
N GLY A 354 -2.88 -14.27 -3.36
CA GLY A 354 -2.95 -15.40 -4.26
C GLY A 354 -1.58 -15.99 -4.60
N SER A 355 -0.59 -15.14 -4.89
CA SER A 355 0.78 -15.59 -5.17
C SER A 355 1.43 -16.27 -3.98
N MET A 356 1.22 -15.77 -2.76
CA MET A 356 1.68 -16.43 -1.53
C MET A 356 1.04 -17.80 -1.32
N GLY A 357 -0.23 -17.95 -1.70
CA GLY A 357 -0.92 -19.24 -1.66
C GLY A 357 -0.55 -20.21 -2.78
N MET A 358 0.01 -19.70 -3.91
CA MET A 358 0.48 -20.53 -5.03
C MET A 358 1.84 -21.17 -4.75
N TYR A 359 2.72 -20.44 -4.06
CA TYR A 359 4.13 -20.79 -3.94
C TYR A 359 4.58 -20.83 -2.47
N PRO A 360 5.12 -21.99 -1.99
CA PRO A 360 5.68 -22.08 -0.64
C PRO A 360 7.06 -21.41 -0.58
N ILE A 361 7.41 -20.88 0.59
CA ILE A 361 8.77 -20.43 0.88
C ILE A 361 9.70 -21.67 0.88
N GLN A 362 10.84 -21.55 0.20
CA GLN A 362 11.85 -22.59 0.15
C GLN A 362 13.08 -22.24 1.02
N ALA A 363 13.86 -23.23 1.38
CA ALA A 363 15.08 -23.02 2.17
C ALA A 363 16.21 -22.32 1.39
N ALA A 364 16.23 -22.45 0.06
CA ALA A 364 17.23 -21.85 -0.82
C ALA A 364 16.66 -21.63 -2.23
N GLY A 365 17.36 -20.83 -3.04
CA GLY A 365 16.97 -20.53 -4.42
C GLY A 365 16.05 -19.32 -4.54
N ASP A 366 15.40 -19.18 -5.70
CA ASP A 366 14.60 -18.02 -6.06
C ASP A 366 13.37 -17.79 -5.16
N MET A 367 12.87 -18.85 -4.54
CA MET A 367 11.73 -18.81 -3.62
C MET A 367 12.14 -18.83 -2.13
N ALA A 368 13.41 -18.66 -1.82
CA ALA A 368 13.87 -18.45 -0.44
C ALA A 368 13.43 -17.08 0.07
N VAL A 369 13.57 -16.87 1.37
CA VAL A 369 13.40 -15.53 1.96
C VAL A 369 14.35 -14.55 1.26
N ASP A 370 13.85 -13.39 0.85
CA ASP A 370 14.56 -12.41 0.00
C ASP A 370 15.00 -12.97 -1.38
N GLY A 371 14.42 -14.08 -1.81
CA GLY A 371 14.65 -14.62 -3.15
C GLY A 371 14.04 -13.77 -4.26
N ILE A 372 14.49 -14.03 -5.49
CA ILE A 372 14.07 -13.26 -6.68
C ILE A 372 12.55 -13.19 -6.80
N PHE A 373 11.87 -14.31 -6.54
CA PHE A 373 10.41 -14.39 -6.65
C PHE A 373 9.72 -13.36 -5.75
N TRP A 374 10.04 -13.34 -4.47
CA TRP A 374 9.36 -12.50 -3.48
C TRP A 374 9.71 -11.03 -3.63
N GLN A 375 10.99 -10.72 -3.87
CA GLN A 375 11.45 -9.36 -4.08
C GLN A 375 10.82 -8.74 -5.35
N LEU A 376 10.88 -9.50 -6.45
CA LEU A 376 10.28 -9.02 -7.71
C LEU A 376 8.76 -8.96 -7.63
N LEU A 377 8.10 -9.84 -6.86
CA LEU A 377 6.67 -9.79 -6.62
C LEU A 377 6.27 -8.50 -5.88
N ALA A 378 7.03 -8.09 -4.85
CA ALA A 378 6.80 -6.83 -4.16
C ALA A 378 6.83 -5.64 -5.14
N TYR A 379 7.84 -5.59 -6.02
CA TYR A 379 7.94 -4.59 -7.06
C TYR A 379 6.79 -4.66 -8.08
N CYS A 380 6.59 -5.82 -8.68
CA CYS A 380 5.67 -6.00 -9.80
C CYS A 380 4.21 -5.80 -9.39
N ALA A 381 3.81 -6.27 -8.21
CA ALA A 381 2.46 -6.07 -7.71
C ALA A 381 2.20 -4.60 -7.37
N GLY A 382 3.12 -3.94 -6.65
CA GLY A 382 2.96 -2.54 -6.27
C GLY A 382 2.99 -1.60 -7.47
N VAL A 383 4.06 -1.62 -8.27
CA VAL A 383 4.23 -0.74 -9.43
C VAL A 383 3.23 -1.05 -10.55
N GLY A 384 2.93 -2.35 -10.75
CA GLY A 384 1.98 -2.83 -11.75
C GLY A 384 0.59 -2.21 -11.63
N GLY A 385 0.14 -1.95 -10.41
CA GLY A 385 -1.12 -1.25 -10.13
C GLY A 385 -1.22 0.16 -10.70
N SER A 386 -0.09 0.76 -11.15
CA SER A 386 -0.09 2.08 -11.79
C SER A 386 -0.43 2.05 -13.28
N MET A 387 -0.36 0.90 -13.94
CA MET A 387 -0.56 0.83 -15.40
C MET A 387 -1.98 1.17 -15.82
N LEU A 388 -2.97 0.74 -15.04
CA LEU A 388 -4.36 1.18 -15.19
C LEU A 388 -4.80 1.90 -13.90
N ILE A 389 -5.64 2.92 -14.04
CA ILE A 389 -6.06 3.76 -12.89
C ILE A 389 -6.86 2.98 -11.84
N ILE A 390 -7.41 1.83 -12.20
CA ILE A 390 -8.19 0.95 -11.33
C ILE A 390 -7.35 -0.14 -10.65
N GLY A 391 -6.07 -0.26 -10.99
CA GLY A 391 -5.21 -1.35 -10.53
C GLY A 391 -4.68 -1.19 -9.11
N SER A 392 -4.88 -0.03 -8.47
CA SER A 392 -4.48 0.21 -7.09
C SER A 392 -5.47 1.10 -6.36
N ALA A 393 -5.53 0.99 -5.04
CA ALA A 393 -6.35 1.85 -4.20
C ALA A 393 -6.02 3.34 -4.39
N ALA A 394 -4.73 3.68 -4.56
CA ALA A 394 -4.26 5.03 -4.89
C ALA A 394 -4.87 5.54 -6.21
N GLY A 395 -4.88 4.71 -7.24
CA GLY A 395 -5.48 5.04 -8.54
C GLY A 395 -6.98 5.30 -8.47
N VAL A 396 -7.72 4.43 -7.80
CA VAL A 396 -9.18 4.55 -7.63
C VAL A 396 -9.56 5.84 -6.89
N ILE A 397 -8.88 6.16 -5.80
CA ILE A 397 -9.12 7.40 -5.05
C ILE A 397 -8.80 8.65 -5.89
N VAL A 398 -7.66 8.66 -6.55
CA VAL A 398 -7.27 9.80 -7.41
C VAL A 398 -8.25 9.97 -8.56
N MET A 399 -8.72 8.87 -9.16
CA MET A 399 -9.76 8.88 -10.19
C MET A 399 -11.04 9.56 -9.68
N GLY A 400 -11.49 9.21 -8.50
CA GLY A 400 -12.68 9.80 -7.87
C GLY A 400 -12.50 11.27 -7.51
N LEU A 401 -11.38 11.61 -6.87
CA LEU A 401 -11.09 12.97 -6.45
C LEU A 401 -10.93 13.93 -7.63
N GLU A 402 -10.15 13.60 -8.65
CA GLU A 402 -9.87 14.48 -9.79
C GLU A 402 -10.81 14.27 -10.98
N LYS A 403 -11.77 13.35 -10.85
CA LYS A 403 -12.71 12.98 -11.92
C LYS A 403 -11.98 12.63 -13.23
N ILE A 404 -10.89 11.86 -13.11
CA ILE A 404 -10.13 11.33 -14.24
C ILE A 404 -10.93 10.16 -14.81
N THR A 405 -11.17 10.17 -16.11
CA THR A 405 -11.85 9.03 -16.76
C THR A 405 -10.87 7.91 -17.06
N PHE A 406 -11.32 6.66 -16.95
CA PHE A 406 -10.54 5.48 -17.32
C PHE A 406 -9.95 5.58 -18.74
N GLY A 407 -10.76 6.01 -19.71
CA GLY A 407 -10.33 6.16 -21.10
C GLY A 407 -9.24 7.21 -21.32
N TRP A 408 -9.27 8.32 -20.56
CA TRP A 408 -8.21 9.33 -20.61
C TRP A 408 -6.90 8.77 -20.08
N TYR A 409 -6.94 8.10 -18.91
CA TYR A 409 -5.75 7.50 -18.30
C TYR A 409 -5.15 6.43 -19.20
N MET A 410 -5.98 5.54 -19.75
CA MET A 410 -5.58 4.47 -20.67
C MET A 410 -4.87 5.02 -21.93
N LYS A 411 -5.39 6.10 -22.52
CA LYS A 411 -4.80 6.70 -23.72
C LYS A 411 -3.52 7.49 -23.45
N LYS A 412 -3.40 8.15 -22.30
CA LYS A 412 -2.34 9.13 -22.04
C LYS A 412 -1.25 8.61 -21.12
N ILE A 413 -1.57 7.76 -20.16
CA ILE A 413 -0.69 7.41 -19.04
C ILE A 413 -0.29 5.93 -19.04
N THR A 414 -1.19 5.01 -19.36
CA THR A 414 -0.95 3.55 -19.29
C THR A 414 0.36 3.14 -19.95
N TRP A 415 0.64 3.61 -21.16
CA TRP A 415 1.88 3.27 -21.87
C TRP A 415 3.12 3.84 -21.19
N ILE A 416 3.02 5.03 -20.60
CA ILE A 416 4.11 5.67 -19.87
C ILE A 416 4.41 4.87 -18.59
N ALA A 417 3.36 4.49 -17.86
CA ALA A 417 3.49 3.66 -16.67
C ALA A 417 4.05 2.27 -17.02
N PHE A 418 3.58 1.66 -18.11
CA PHE A 418 4.07 0.36 -18.59
C PHE A 418 5.56 0.38 -18.94
N VAL A 419 6.03 1.44 -19.63
CA VAL A 419 7.47 1.62 -19.93
C VAL A 419 8.27 1.75 -18.62
N GLY A 420 7.78 2.52 -17.64
CA GLY A 420 8.41 2.61 -16.31
C GLY A 420 8.46 1.28 -15.59
N TYR A 421 7.38 0.51 -15.64
CA TYR A 421 7.28 -0.83 -15.05
C TYR A 421 8.32 -1.79 -15.63
N LEU A 422 8.40 -1.88 -16.97
CA LEU A 422 9.37 -2.75 -17.64
C LEU A 422 10.83 -2.31 -17.38
N ALA A 423 11.08 -1.01 -17.37
CA ALA A 423 12.41 -0.49 -17.08
C ALA A 423 12.86 -0.82 -15.64
N GLY A 424 11.94 -0.81 -14.68
CA GLY A 424 12.24 -1.25 -13.32
C GLY A 424 12.52 -2.76 -13.22
N ILE A 425 11.77 -3.62 -13.91
CA ILE A 425 12.09 -5.06 -14.01
C ILE A 425 13.49 -5.25 -14.61
N LEU A 426 13.80 -4.55 -15.70
CA LEU A 426 15.11 -4.64 -16.34
C LEU A 426 16.22 -4.18 -15.38
N SER A 427 16.00 -3.09 -14.64
CA SER A 427 16.97 -2.61 -13.66
C SER A 427 17.15 -3.59 -12.51
N TYR A 428 16.08 -4.25 -12.04
CA TYR A 428 16.16 -5.31 -11.04
C TYR A 428 16.98 -6.51 -11.55
N TYR A 429 16.69 -6.96 -12.77
CA TYR A 429 17.45 -8.04 -13.41
C TYR A 429 18.95 -7.73 -13.47
N ILE A 430 19.32 -6.52 -13.91
CA ILE A 430 20.72 -6.08 -13.99
C ILE A 430 21.36 -6.06 -12.59
N ILE A 431 20.69 -5.48 -11.60
CA ILE A 431 21.20 -5.40 -10.23
C ILE A 431 21.39 -6.79 -9.64
N ARG A 432 20.38 -7.66 -9.77
CA ARG A 432 20.43 -9.01 -9.22
C ARG A 432 21.52 -9.85 -9.87
N THR A 433 21.71 -9.71 -11.19
CA THR A 433 22.71 -10.48 -11.92
C THR A 433 24.15 -10.01 -11.67
N TYR A 434 24.37 -8.69 -11.48
CA TYR A 434 25.72 -8.13 -11.43
C TYR A 434 26.17 -7.63 -10.05
N ILE A 435 25.24 -7.31 -9.14
CA ILE A 435 25.55 -6.72 -7.84
C ILE A 435 25.26 -7.71 -6.71
N PHE A 436 24.12 -8.38 -6.74
CA PHE A 436 23.69 -9.33 -5.71
C PHE A 436 23.94 -10.79 -6.14
N THR A 437 24.96 -11.06 -6.97
CA THR A 437 25.41 -12.43 -7.22
C THR A 437 25.84 -13.05 -5.90
N THR A 438 24.96 -13.78 -5.25
CA THR A 438 25.35 -14.77 -4.24
C THR A 438 25.95 -15.95 -4.98
N PRO A 439 27.16 -16.41 -4.58
CA PRO A 439 27.75 -17.61 -5.16
C PRO A 439 26.88 -18.84 -4.95
#